data_9ed88e1fc5b2bde674090d07d5056d90
#
_entry.id   9ed88e1fc5b2bde674090d07d5056d90
#
_cell.length_a   1.000
_cell.length_b   1.000
_cell.length_c   1.000
_cell.angle_alpha   90.00
_cell.angle_beta   90.00
_cell.angle_gamma   90.00
#
_symmetry.space_group_name_H-M   'P 1'
#
loop_
_entity.id
_entity.type
_entity.pdbx_description
1 polymer ?
#
loop_
_entity_poly.entity_id
_entity_poly.type
_entity_poly.pdbx_seq_one_letter_code
_entity_poly.pdbx_strand_id
1 'polypeptide(L)'
;MATRTQARESVIGLLYAYDLGNEGIVKFVDEILEEKKIRNQQKEFALKLFNGTVTNIEKIDNEIVTHLNQRTLDDLGSVEKSILRLAIYEILFEDLPKAIII
;
A
#
# COMPACT_ATOMS: atom_id res chain seq x y z
N MET A 1 -6.15 4.54 -20.48
CA MET A 1 -4.82 4.47 -19.87
C MET A 1 -4.94 4.61 -18.36
N ALA A 2 -4.23 3.79 -17.60
CA ALA A 2 -4.30 3.85 -16.14
C ALA A 2 -3.70 5.15 -15.60
N THR A 3 -4.26 5.62 -14.49
CA THR A 3 -3.78 6.81 -13.78
C THR A 3 -3.04 6.41 -12.52
N ARG A 4 -2.36 7.37 -11.89
CA ARG A 4 -1.73 7.13 -10.59
C ARG A 4 -2.76 6.77 -9.52
N THR A 5 -3.94 7.37 -9.57
CA THR A 5 -5.02 7.04 -8.66
C THR A 5 -5.43 5.57 -8.81
N GLN A 6 -5.58 5.10 -10.05
CA GLN A 6 -5.91 3.70 -10.30
C GLN A 6 -4.79 2.77 -9.86
N ALA A 7 -3.54 3.16 -10.05
CA ALA A 7 -2.39 2.39 -9.57
C ALA A 7 -2.43 2.27 -8.04
N ARG A 8 -2.70 3.37 -7.33
CA ARG A 8 -2.81 3.35 -5.87
C ARG A 8 -3.96 2.46 -5.39
N GLU A 9 -5.11 2.55 -6.04
CA GLU A 9 -6.25 1.72 -5.70
C GLU A 9 -5.91 0.24 -5.84
N SER A 10 -5.18 -0.12 -6.90
CA SER A 10 -4.75 -1.50 -7.09
C SER A 10 -3.79 -1.95 -6.00
N VAL A 11 -2.88 -1.07 -5.58
CA VAL A 11 -1.94 -1.38 -4.49
C VAL A 11 -2.69 -1.58 -3.17
N ILE A 12 -3.70 -0.77 -2.89
CA ILE A 12 -4.52 -0.93 -1.69
C ILE A 12 -5.17 -2.31 -1.70
N GLY A 13 -5.74 -2.73 -2.83
CA GLY A 13 -6.32 -4.07 -2.96
C GLY A 13 -5.32 -5.19 -2.74
N LEU A 14 -4.10 -5.02 -3.26
CA LEU A 14 -3.03 -6.00 -3.07
C LEU A 14 -2.58 -6.06 -1.60
N LEU A 15 -2.46 -4.91 -0.95
CA LEU A 15 -2.11 -4.85 0.47
C LEU A 15 -3.21 -5.47 1.34
N TYR A 16 -4.46 -5.27 0.95
CA TYR A 16 -5.59 -5.89 1.63
C TYR A 16 -5.48 -7.42 1.57
N ALA A 17 -5.23 -7.95 0.38
CA ALA A 17 -5.07 -9.40 0.21
C ALA A 17 -3.88 -9.93 1.02
N TYR A 18 -2.79 -9.18 1.01
CA TYR A 18 -1.60 -9.54 1.79
C TYR A 18 -1.92 -9.60 3.28
N ASP A 19 -2.66 -8.60 3.79
CA ASP A 19 -3.03 -8.52 5.21
C ASP A 19 -3.95 -9.67 5.64
N LEU A 20 -4.79 -10.16 4.73
CA LEU A 20 -5.68 -11.27 5.02
C LEU A 20 -4.98 -12.63 5.04
N GLY A 21 -3.65 -12.64 4.92
CA GLY A 21 -2.88 -13.86 5.00
C GLY A 21 -2.41 -14.41 3.66
N ASN A 22 -2.73 -13.73 2.56
CA ASN A 22 -2.30 -14.17 1.23
C ASN A 22 -0.93 -13.59 0.89
N GLU A 23 0.07 -13.97 1.69
CA GLU A 23 1.43 -13.48 1.49
C GLU A 23 2.03 -13.94 0.16
N GLY A 24 1.55 -15.05 -0.38
CA GLY A 24 1.98 -15.55 -1.68
C GLY A 24 1.64 -14.61 -2.83
N ILE A 25 0.75 -13.65 -2.61
CA ILE A 25 0.37 -12.69 -3.65
C ILE A 25 1.56 -11.87 -4.16
N VAL A 26 2.62 -11.76 -3.35
CA VAL A 26 3.84 -11.04 -3.73
C VAL A 26 4.39 -11.56 -5.05
N LYS A 27 4.23 -12.85 -5.33
CA LYS A 27 4.74 -13.48 -6.55
C LYS A 27 3.90 -13.16 -7.78
N PHE A 28 2.67 -12.69 -7.59
CA PHE A 28 1.70 -12.51 -8.67
C PHE A 28 1.32 -11.05 -8.91
N VAL A 29 1.97 -10.12 -8.22
CA VAL A 29 1.61 -8.71 -8.31
C VAL A 29 1.69 -8.20 -9.75
N ASP A 30 2.76 -8.54 -10.46
CA ASP A 30 2.94 -8.11 -11.85
C ASP A 30 1.79 -8.59 -12.74
N GLU A 31 1.43 -9.87 -12.61
CA GLU A 31 0.35 -10.47 -13.40
C GLU A 31 -1.00 -9.83 -13.07
N ILE A 32 -1.25 -9.57 -11.79
CA ILE A 32 -2.49 -8.94 -11.35
C ILE A 32 -2.62 -7.54 -11.91
N LEU A 33 -1.54 -6.77 -11.90
CA LEU A 33 -1.54 -5.43 -12.47
C LEU A 33 -1.78 -5.47 -13.97
N GLU A 34 -1.19 -6.45 -14.66
CA GLU A 34 -1.41 -6.64 -16.09
C GLU A 34 -2.88 -6.90 -16.41
N GLU A 35 -3.52 -7.77 -15.63
CA GLU A 35 -4.94 -8.07 -15.78
C GLU A 35 -5.82 -6.83 -15.57
N LYS A 36 -5.42 -5.93 -14.70
CA LYS A 36 -6.13 -4.69 -14.43
C LYS A 36 -5.77 -3.59 -15.42
N LYS A 37 -4.95 -3.90 -16.41
CA LYS A 37 -4.47 -2.96 -17.43
C LYS A 37 -3.67 -1.80 -16.84
N ILE A 38 -2.99 -2.07 -15.72
CA ILE A 38 -2.05 -1.13 -15.12
C ILE A 38 -0.68 -1.49 -15.65
N ARG A 39 -0.21 -0.73 -16.63
CA ARG A 39 0.96 -1.06 -17.44
C ARG A 39 1.95 0.09 -17.52
N ASN A 40 3.14 -0.22 -17.99
CA ASN A 40 4.20 0.75 -18.25
C ASN A 40 4.57 1.54 -16.99
N GLN A 41 4.57 2.86 -17.06
CA GLN A 41 4.95 3.70 -15.93
C GLN A 41 4.07 3.48 -14.70
N GLN A 42 2.78 3.25 -14.91
CA GLN A 42 1.87 3.05 -13.79
C GLN A 42 2.08 1.70 -13.13
N LYS A 43 2.49 0.68 -13.89
CA LYS A 43 2.86 -0.60 -13.32
C LYS A 43 4.12 -0.46 -12.46
N GLU A 44 5.15 0.22 -12.98
CA GLU A 44 6.38 0.45 -12.23
C GLU A 44 6.08 1.20 -10.93
N PHE A 45 5.24 2.21 -11.00
CA PHE A 45 4.81 2.97 -9.84
C PHE A 45 4.11 2.08 -8.82
N ALA A 46 3.14 1.27 -9.27
CA ALA A 46 2.40 0.37 -8.39
C ALA A 46 3.31 -0.68 -7.74
N LEU A 47 4.23 -1.27 -8.52
CA LEU A 47 5.19 -2.23 -7.99
C LEU A 47 6.08 -1.61 -6.93
N LYS A 48 6.55 -0.39 -7.17
CA LYS A 48 7.38 0.33 -6.20
C LYS A 48 6.62 0.57 -4.91
N LEU A 49 5.36 1.01 -5.01
CA LEU A 49 4.52 1.26 -3.84
C LEU A 49 4.25 -0.02 -3.06
N PHE A 50 3.86 -1.08 -3.75
CA PHE A 50 3.55 -2.34 -3.08
C PHE A 50 4.78 -2.96 -2.44
N ASN A 51 5.85 -3.12 -3.20
CA ASN A 51 7.07 -3.75 -2.69
C ASN A 51 7.70 -2.94 -1.58
N GLY A 52 7.70 -1.61 -1.73
CA GLY A 52 8.23 -0.72 -0.69
C GLY A 52 7.43 -0.80 0.61
N THR A 53 6.11 -0.84 0.50
CA THR A 53 5.25 -0.95 1.67
C THR A 53 5.48 -2.28 2.40
N VAL A 54 5.51 -3.39 1.66
CA VAL A 54 5.72 -4.72 2.25
C VAL A 54 7.10 -4.84 2.86
N THR A 55 8.12 -4.35 2.17
CA THR A 55 9.51 -4.42 2.66
C THR A 55 9.69 -3.63 3.96
N ASN A 56 8.98 -2.53 4.10
CA ASN A 56 9.11 -1.65 5.25
C ASN A 56 7.93 -1.75 6.23
N ILE A 57 7.19 -2.85 6.17
CA ILE A 57 5.90 -2.96 6.87
C ILE A 57 6.02 -2.80 8.38
N GLU A 58 7.08 -3.31 8.99
CA GLU A 58 7.27 -3.17 10.43
C GLU A 58 7.48 -1.72 10.85
N LYS A 59 8.31 -1.00 10.10
CA LYS A 59 8.55 0.41 10.37
C LYS A 59 7.29 1.24 10.16
N ILE A 60 6.56 0.93 9.10
CA ILE A 60 5.29 1.60 8.78
C ILE A 60 4.27 1.35 9.88
N ASP A 61 4.11 0.10 10.30
CA ASP A 61 3.14 -0.26 11.34
C ASP A 61 3.49 0.39 12.68
N ASN A 62 4.78 0.47 13.02
CA ASN A 62 5.20 1.18 14.23
C ASN A 62 4.83 2.65 14.18
N GLU A 63 4.96 3.27 13.01
CA GLU A 63 4.59 4.67 12.83
C GLU A 63 3.08 4.86 13.01
N ILE A 64 2.28 3.94 12.46
CA ILE A 64 0.82 3.97 12.62
C ILE A 64 0.45 3.86 14.10
N VAL A 65 1.01 2.88 14.80
CA VAL A 65 0.70 2.63 16.21
C VAL A 65 1.03 3.84 17.09
N THR A 66 2.11 4.53 16.78
CA THR A 66 2.52 5.74 17.52
C THR A 66 1.40 6.78 17.54
N HIS A 67 0.55 6.82 16.52
CA HIS A 67 -0.52 7.81 16.38
C HIS A 67 -1.91 7.28 16.72
N LEU A 68 -2.03 6.04 17.19
CA LEU A 68 -3.34 5.42 17.45
C LEU A 68 -3.91 5.67 18.84
N ASN A 69 -3.24 6.47 19.65
CA ASN A 69 -3.64 6.67 21.04
C ASN A 69 -3.79 5.32 21.75
N GLN A 70 -4.85 4.97 22.36
CA GLN A 70 -5.02 3.72 23.09
C GLN A 70 -5.46 2.54 22.21
N ARG A 71 -5.47 2.71 20.89
CA ARG A 71 -5.87 1.65 19.96
C ARG A 71 -4.66 0.85 19.50
N THR A 72 -4.90 -0.39 19.08
CA THR A 72 -3.86 -1.24 18.50
C THR A 72 -4.08 -1.34 16.99
N LEU A 73 -3.08 -1.89 16.30
CA LEU A 73 -3.18 -2.11 14.87
C LEU A 73 -4.34 -3.05 14.52
N ASP A 74 -4.61 -4.03 15.39
CA ASP A 74 -5.70 -4.98 15.20
C ASP A 74 -7.09 -4.34 15.31
N ASP A 75 -7.19 -3.16 15.92
CA ASP A 75 -8.45 -2.43 16.00
C ASP A 75 -8.86 -1.81 14.67
N LEU A 76 -7.95 -1.77 13.71
CA LEU A 76 -8.22 -1.23 12.38
C LEU A 76 -8.75 -2.31 11.46
N GLY A 77 -9.73 -1.96 10.63
CA GLY A 77 -10.17 -2.84 9.56
C GLY A 77 -9.07 -3.04 8.53
N SER A 78 -9.09 -4.16 7.81
CA SER A 78 -8.03 -4.48 6.83
C SER A 78 -7.94 -3.46 5.71
N VAL A 79 -9.06 -2.91 5.24
CA VAL A 79 -9.05 -1.88 4.21
C VAL A 79 -8.42 -0.59 4.76
N GLU A 80 -8.87 -0.17 5.94
CA GLU A 80 -8.38 1.03 6.62
C GLU A 80 -6.87 0.92 6.87
N LYS A 81 -6.42 -0.23 7.35
CA LYS A 81 -5.01 -0.51 7.59
C LYS A 81 -4.20 -0.42 6.29
N SER A 82 -4.74 -0.97 5.20
CA SER A 82 -4.06 -0.95 3.89
C SER A 82 -3.89 0.46 3.37
N ILE A 83 -4.92 1.29 3.53
CA ILE A 83 -4.86 2.70 3.13
C ILE A 83 -3.81 3.44 3.94
N LEU A 84 -3.81 3.24 5.26
CA LEU A 84 -2.84 3.89 6.14
C LEU A 84 -1.41 3.45 5.85
N ARG A 85 -1.20 2.16 5.61
CA ARG A 85 0.12 1.64 5.28
C ARG A 85 0.68 2.29 4.02
N LEU A 86 -0.15 2.38 2.98
CA LEU A 86 0.29 3.01 1.74
C LEU A 86 0.58 4.50 1.94
N ALA A 87 -0.30 5.22 2.64
CA ALA A 87 -0.11 6.64 2.89
C ALA A 87 1.18 6.90 3.67
N ILE A 88 1.44 6.14 4.72
CA ILE A 88 2.65 6.30 5.52
C ILE A 88 3.89 5.97 4.68
N TYR A 89 3.82 4.93 3.86
CA TYR A 89 4.94 4.62 2.96
C TYR A 89 5.27 5.83 2.07
N GLU A 90 4.25 6.42 1.45
CA GLU A 90 4.49 7.56 0.56
C GLU A 90 5.03 8.78 1.31
N ILE A 91 4.56 9.02 2.52
CA ILE A 91 5.08 10.14 3.33
C ILE A 91 6.54 9.92 3.72
N LEU A 92 6.89 8.71 4.14
CA LEU A 92 8.23 8.42 4.68
C LEU A 92 9.27 8.19 3.59
N PHE A 93 8.88 7.57 2.49
CA PHE A 93 9.85 7.08 1.50
C PHE A 93 9.72 7.73 0.13
N GLU A 94 8.57 8.32 -0.20
CA GLU A 94 8.36 8.98 -1.48
C GLU A 94 8.38 10.50 -1.38
N ASP A 95 8.56 11.00 -0.16
CA ASP A 95 8.73 12.44 0.10
C ASP A 95 7.56 13.30 -0.42
N LEU A 96 6.35 12.75 -0.35
CA LEU A 96 5.17 13.48 -0.76
C LEU A 96 4.65 14.37 0.39
N PRO A 97 4.18 15.60 0.07
CA PRO A 97 3.55 16.44 1.09
C PRO A 97 2.32 15.76 1.69
N LYS A 98 2.20 15.82 3.02
CA LYS A 98 1.09 15.19 3.73
C LYS A 98 -0.27 15.68 3.25
N ALA A 99 -0.37 16.94 2.86
CA ALA A 99 -1.62 17.52 2.39
C ALA A 99 -2.14 16.90 1.10
N ILE A 100 -1.27 16.28 0.30
CA ILE A 100 -1.65 15.65 -0.95
C ILE A 100 -2.20 14.25 -0.73
N ILE A 101 -1.71 13.55 0.30
CA ILE A 101 -2.08 12.16 0.56
C ILE A 101 -3.42 12.06 1.27
N ILE A 102 -3.69 12.97 2.15
CA ILE A 102 -4.92 13.03 2.91
C ILE A 102 -6.01 13.77 2.13
#